data_fe1ad578321e24a7d05509684de2c84d
#
_entry.id   fe1ad578321e24a7d05509684de2c84d
#
_cell.length_a   1.000
_cell.length_b   1.000
_cell.length_c   1.000
_cell.angle_alpha   90.00
_cell.angle_beta   90.00
_cell.angle_gamma   90.00
#
_symmetry.space_group_name_H-M   'P 1'
#
loop_
_entity.id
_entity.type
_entity.pdbx_description
1 polymer ?
#
loop_
_entity_poly.entity_id
_entity_poly.type
_entity_poly.pdbx_seq_one_letter_code
_entity_poly.pdbx_strand_id
1 'polypeptide(L)'
;MCVKLSTPVEGPHHMSKTFSLYSIDRQIVIFFDTIAEKPMKERVQIVLKKYFLPDEFVKSIFHISPKKLKERNVKGIITDLDNTLVEWDRPSATPRLIEWFQDMKDHGIQVTIVSNNNEKRVKLFSEPVHIPFIYKARKPMGRAFNKAVADMQLKKEDVVVIGDQLMTDVLGGNRHGFHTILVVPVAASDGFFTKFNRQIERRILGSLKRKGHIQWEEE
;
A
#
# COMPACT_ATOMS: atom_id res chain seq x y z
N MET A 1 -59.18 -39.72 -30.02
CA MET A 1 -57.81 -40.14 -30.31
C MET A 1 -56.89 -39.25 -29.48
N CYS A 2 -56.57 -39.69 -28.28
CA CYS A 2 -55.78 -38.90 -27.29
C CYS A 2 -54.32 -39.18 -27.48
N VAL A 3 -53.54 -38.11 -27.71
CA VAL A 3 -52.07 -38.17 -27.65
C VAL A 3 -51.65 -37.70 -26.28
N LYS A 4 -50.99 -38.60 -25.51
CA LYS A 4 -50.36 -38.31 -24.23
C LYS A 4 -49.06 -37.59 -24.48
N LEU A 5 -48.90 -36.41 -23.90
CA LEU A 5 -47.64 -35.71 -23.77
C LEU A 5 -46.92 -36.24 -22.52
N SER A 6 -45.72 -36.76 -22.70
CA SER A 6 -44.81 -37.20 -21.66
C SER A 6 -44.03 -36.01 -21.13
N THR A 7 -44.03 -35.85 -19.80
CA THR A 7 -43.19 -34.88 -19.07
C THR A 7 -41.73 -35.31 -19.04
N PRO A 8 -40.77 -34.38 -19.17
CA PRO A 8 -39.37 -34.68 -18.94
C PRO A 8 -39.06 -34.72 -17.44
N VAL A 9 -38.31 -35.72 -17.06
CA VAL A 9 -37.74 -35.93 -15.73
C VAL A 9 -36.62 -34.92 -15.49
N GLU A 10 -36.76 -34.14 -14.42
CA GLU A 10 -35.69 -33.24 -13.94
C GLU A 10 -34.53 -34.07 -13.36
N GLY A 11 -33.35 -33.97 -13.98
CA GLY A 11 -32.09 -34.44 -13.45
C GLY A 11 -31.43 -33.40 -12.54
N PRO A 12 -30.51 -33.81 -11.64
CA PRO A 12 -29.98 -32.94 -10.59
C PRO A 12 -29.14 -31.79 -11.15
N HIS A 13 -29.42 -30.58 -10.65
CA HIS A 13 -28.68 -29.36 -10.93
C HIS A 13 -27.19 -29.52 -10.65
N HIS A 14 -26.41 -29.59 -11.70
CA HIS A 14 -24.98 -29.35 -11.68
C HIS A 14 -24.77 -27.87 -11.42
N MET A 15 -24.51 -27.50 -10.17
CA MET A 15 -24.03 -26.16 -9.81
C MET A 15 -22.69 -25.94 -10.50
N SER A 16 -22.72 -25.35 -11.69
CA SER A 16 -21.50 -24.79 -12.28
C SER A 16 -21.04 -23.64 -11.38
N LYS A 17 -20.03 -23.89 -10.58
CA LYS A 17 -19.24 -22.82 -9.94
C LYS A 17 -18.57 -22.05 -11.06
N THR A 18 -19.26 -21.06 -11.61
CA THR A 18 -18.63 -19.99 -12.35
C THR A 18 -17.71 -19.29 -11.37
N PHE A 19 -16.42 -19.63 -11.42
CA PHE A 19 -15.36 -18.80 -10.88
C PHE A 19 -15.55 -17.42 -11.52
N SER A 20 -16.09 -16.49 -10.75
CA SER A 20 -16.02 -15.06 -11.06
C SER A 20 -14.54 -14.73 -11.16
N LEU A 21 -14.04 -14.71 -12.39
CA LEU A 21 -12.74 -14.13 -12.69
C LEU A 21 -12.77 -12.72 -12.09
N TYR A 22 -12.00 -12.52 -11.03
CA TYR A 22 -11.71 -11.22 -10.43
C TYR A 22 -11.66 -10.18 -11.54
N SER A 23 -12.40 -9.09 -11.40
CA SER A 23 -12.37 -7.98 -12.34
C SER A 23 -10.92 -7.49 -12.42
N ILE A 24 -10.20 -8.00 -13.40
CA ILE A 24 -8.89 -7.47 -13.74
C ILE A 24 -9.16 -6.03 -14.11
N ASP A 25 -8.54 -5.11 -13.39
CA ASP A 25 -8.69 -3.70 -13.63
C ASP A 25 -8.42 -3.41 -15.11
N ARG A 26 -9.43 -2.89 -15.83
CA ARG A 26 -9.32 -2.61 -17.27
C ARG A 26 -8.11 -1.75 -17.60
N GLN A 27 -7.73 -0.85 -16.71
CA GLN A 27 -6.54 -0.03 -16.86
C GLN A 27 -5.24 -0.86 -16.85
N ILE A 28 -5.20 -1.96 -16.10
CA ILE A 28 -4.06 -2.88 -16.09
C ILE A 28 -3.97 -3.60 -17.43
N VAL A 29 -5.08 -4.09 -17.97
CA VAL A 29 -5.12 -4.78 -19.28
C VAL A 29 -4.65 -3.84 -20.39
N ILE A 30 -5.25 -2.66 -20.49
CA ILE A 30 -4.88 -1.64 -21.49
C ILE A 30 -3.39 -1.27 -21.37
N PHE A 31 -2.88 -1.14 -20.15
CA PHE A 31 -1.47 -0.85 -19.91
C PHE A 31 -0.56 -1.96 -20.44
N PHE A 32 -0.86 -3.24 -20.18
CA PHE A 32 -0.05 -4.34 -20.69
C PHE A 32 -0.13 -4.46 -22.21
N ASP A 33 -1.30 -4.24 -22.82
CA ASP A 33 -1.46 -4.22 -24.27
C ASP A 33 -0.63 -3.09 -24.89
N THR A 34 -0.66 -1.90 -24.31
CA THR A 34 0.10 -0.73 -24.81
C THR A 34 1.62 -0.95 -24.79
N ILE A 35 2.13 -1.70 -23.79
CA ILE A 35 3.57 -1.99 -23.69
C ILE A 35 3.98 -3.28 -24.41
N ALA A 36 3.02 -4.08 -24.92
CA ALA A 36 3.29 -5.40 -25.51
C ALA A 36 4.20 -5.33 -26.75
N GLU A 37 4.14 -4.25 -27.51
CA GLU A 37 4.95 -4.06 -28.72
C GLU A 37 6.38 -3.56 -28.45
N LYS A 38 6.65 -3.13 -27.19
CA LYS A 38 7.97 -2.59 -26.84
C LYS A 38 9.01 -3.68 -26.55
N PRO A 39 10.31 -3.43 -26.74
CA PRO A 39 11.38 -4.36 -26.37
C PRO A 39 11.30 -4.74 -24.89
N MET A 40 11.65 -5.98 -24.54
CA MET A 40 11.57 -6.51 -23.17
C MET A 40 12.22 -5.61 -22.13
N LYS A 41 13.40 -5.05 -22.42
CA LYS A 41 14.10 -4.13 -21.51
C LYS A 41 13.29 -2.86 -21.23
N GLU A 42 12.62 -2.33 -22.24
CA GLU A 42 11.77 -1.13 -22.10
C GLU A 42 10.51 -1.44 -21.31
N ARG A 43 9.85 -2.58 -21.57
CA ARG A 43 8.68 -3.04 -20.78
C ARG A 43 9.00 -3.13 -19.30
N VAL A 44 10.11 -3.79 -18.94
CA VAL A 44 10.55 -3.91 -17.54
C VAL A 44 10.75 -2.53 -16.90
N GLN A 45 11.32 -1.56 -17.63
CA GLN A 45 11.51 -0.22 -17.10
C GLN A 45 10.19 0.52 -16.85
N ILE A 46 9.25 0.42 -17.79
CA ILE A 46 7.93 1.05 -17.66
C ILE A 46 7.20 0.47 -16.44
N VAL A 47 7.24 -0.86 -16.26
CA VAL A 47 6.62 -1.53 -15.10
C VAL A 47 7.31 -1.11 -13.79
N LEU A 48 8.64 -1.12 -13.76
CA LEU A 48 9.38 -0.70 -12.57
C LEU A 48 9.07 0.75 -12.20
N LYS A 49 9.05 1.66 -13.17
CA LYS A 49 8.73 3.06 -12.93
C LYS A 49 7.29 3.23 -12.44
N LYS A 50 6.32 2.59 -13.11
CA LYS A 50 4.90 2.76 -12.78
C LYS A 50 4.54 2.23 -11.40
N TYR A 51 5.11 1.10 -11.01
CA TYR A 51 4.65 0.39 -9.81
C TYR A 51 5.61 0.46 -8.62
N PHE A 52 6.90 0.70 -8.85
CA PHE A 52 7.91 0.65 -7.79
C PHE A 52 8.66 1.98 -7.58
N LEU A 53 8.41 3.00 -8.39
CA LEU A 53 8.94 4.33 -8.11
C LEU A 53 7.99 5.03 -7.13
N PRO A 54 8.43 5.36 -5.91
CA PRO A 54 7.63 6.19 -5.01
C PRO A 54 7.56 7.62 -5.58
N ASP A 55 6.47 8.33 -5.26
CA ASP A 55 6.34 9.74 -5.65
C ASP A 55 7.28 10.62 -4.84
N GLU A 56 7.53 10.27 -3.58
CA GLU A 56 8.47 10.96 -2.72
C GLU A 56 9.35 9.97 -1.95
N PHE A 57 10.53 10.45 -1.59
CA PHE A 57 11.50 9.73 -0.80
C PHE A 57 11.99 10.62 0.36
N VAL A 58 11.87 10.16 1.60
CA VAL A 58 12.29 10.92 2.78
C VAL A 58 13.05 10.04 3.79
N LYS A 59 13.94 10.64 4.57
CA LYS A 59 14.74 9.91 5.57
C LYS A 59 13.90 9.28 6.68
N SER A 60 12.80 9.94 7.08
CA SER A 60 11.88 9.42 8.09
C SER A 60 10.55 10.17 8.02
N ILE A 61 9.53 9.66 8.70
CA ILE A 61 8.24 10.33 8.82
C ILE A 61 8.35 11.75 9.41
N PHE A 62 9.37 12.00 10.22
CA PHE A 62 9.59 13.31 10.86
C PHE A 62 10.04 14.40 9.87
N HIS A 63 10.38 14.05 8.64
CA HIS A 63 10.65 15.01 7.55
C HIS A 63 9.38 15.32 6.73
N ILE A 64 8.27 14.65 7.04
CA ILE A 64 6.98 14.91 6.40
C ILE A 64 6.28 16.04 7.14
N SER A 65 6.27 17.23 6.53
CA SER A 65 5.66 18.39 7.12
C SER A 65 4.14 18.42 6.88
N PRO A 66 3.30 18.59 7.92
CA PRO A 66 1.86 18.73 7.74
C PRO A 66 1.50 19.94 6.87
N LYS A 67 2.28 21.03 6.92
CA LYS A 67 2.09 22.20 6.07
C LYS A 67 2.24 21.85 4.58
N LYS A 68 3.31 21.12 4.20
CA LYS A 68 3.52 20.67 2.82
C LYS A 68 2.41 19.73 2.36
N LEU A 69 1.92 18.84 3.24
CA LEU A 69 0.78 17.98 2.93
C LEU A 69 -0.50 18.77 2.66
N LYS A 70 -0.77 19.80 3.47
CA LYS A 70 -1.93 20.69 3.26
C LYS A 70 -1.84 21.51 1.98
N GLU A 71 -0.69 22.01 1.61
CA GLU A 71 -0.45 22.70 0.33
C GLU A 71 -0.81 21.81 -0.87
N ARG A 72 -0.77 20.50 -0.71
CA ARG A 72 -1.14 19.49 -1.70
C ARG A 72 -2.56 18.94 -1.51
N ASN A 73 -3.37 19.57 -0.66
CA ASN A 73 -4.72 19.12 -0.30
C ASN A 73 -4.81 17.72 0.33
N VAL A 74 -3.72 17.23 0.93
CA VAL A 74 -3.72 15.96 1.65
C VAL A 74 -4.47 16.13 2.97
N LYS A 75 -5.43 15.24 3.21
CA LYS A 75 -6.28 15.23 4.41
C LYS A 75 -6.14 13.92 5.19
N GLY A 76 -5.53 12.91 4.60
CA GLY A 76 -5.34 11.60 5.21
C GLY A 76 -3.99 10.97 4.93
N ILE A 77 -3.51 10.21 5.90
CA ILE A 77 -2.29 9.41 5.82
C ILE A 77 -2.66 7.96 6.14
N ILE A 78 -2.29 7.07 5.23
CA ILE A 78 -2.21 5.63 5.49
C ILE A 78 -0.74 5.32 5.72
N THR A 79 -0.38 4.81 6.88
CA THR A 79 1.02 4.49 7.20
C THR A 79 1.20 3.03 7.58
N ASP A 80 2.33 2.43 7.20
CA ASP A 80 2.75 1.18 7.82
C ASP A 80 3.22 1.42 9.27
N LEU A 81 3.42 0.36 10.04
CA LEU A 81 3.83 0.41 11.43
C LEU A 81 5.30 0.06 11.60
N ASP A 82 5.63 -1.19 11.28
CA ASP A 82 6.90 -1.82 11.64
C ASP A 82 8.03 -1.35 10.71
N ASN A 83 9.07 -0.77 11.27
CA ASN A 83 10.18 -0.10 10.57
C ASN A 83 9.81 1.19 9.82
N THR A 84 8.53 1.60 9.82
CA THR A 84 8.08 2.89 9.30
C THR A 84 7.93 3.92 10.41
N LEU A 85 7.11 3.62 11.42
CA LEU A 85 6.85 4.50 12.56
C LEU A 85 7.82 4.23 13.73
N VAL A 86 8.06 2.96 13.99
CA VAL A 86 8.96 2.47 15.04
C VAL A 86 9.63 1.18 14.59
N GLU A 87 10.65 0.74 15.34
CA GLU A 87 11.28 -0.57 15.15
C GLU A 87 10.24 -1.69 15.29
N TRP A 88 10.40 -2.76 14.53
CA TRP A 88 9.44 -3.87 14.46
C TRP A 88 9.15 -4.54 15.82
N ASP A 89 10.09 -4.51 16.76
CA ASP A 89 10.02 -5.09 18.09
C ASP A 89 9.65 -4.07 19.21
N ARG A 90 9.56 -2.79 18.87
CA ARG A 90 9.16 -1.75 19.81
C ARG A 90 7.65 -1.77 20.04
N PRO A 91 7.19 -1.99 21.30
CA PRO A 91 5.76 -2.14 21.57
C PRO A 91 4.98 -0.82 21.57
N SER A 92 5.62 0.31 21.81
CA SER A 92 4.98 1.61 22.04
C SER A 92 5.57 2.73 21.19
N ALA A 93 4.78 3.77 20.98
CA ALA A 93 5.20 4.99 20.31
C ALA A 93 6.26 5.75 21.14
N THR A 94 7.20 6.40 20.46
CA THR A 94 8.14 7.33 21.10
C THR A 94 7.46 8.67 21.39
N PRO A 95 7.93 9.47 22.36
CA PRO A 95 7.39 10.82 22.61
C PRO A 95 7.35 11.67 21.33
N ARG A 96 8.43 11.66 20.55
CA ARG A 96 8.52 12.37 19.29
C ARG A 96 7.45 11.92 18.25
N LEU A 97 7.12 10.63 18.25
CA LEU A 97 6.07 10.11 17.36
C LEU A 97 4.68 10.53 17.82
N ILE A 98 4.44 10.59 19.14
CA ILE A 98 3.19 11.10 19.70
C ILE A 98 3.00 12.58 19.33
N GLU A 99 4.07 13.39 19.44
CA GLU A 99 4.06 14.78 19.01
C GLU A 99 3.75 14.90 17.49
N TRP A 100 4.35 14.03 16.65
CA TRP A 100 4.07 14.01 15.22
C TRP A 100 2.60 13.67 14.92
N PHE A 101 2.01 12.71 15.62
CA PHE A 101 0.58 12.40 15.47
C PHE A 101 -0.29 13.59 15.87
N GLN A 102 0.07 14.26 16.97
CA GLN A 102 -0.66 15.44 17.43
C GLN A 102 -0.57 16.58 16.41
N ASP A 103 0.62 16.83 15.86
CA ASP A 103 0.84 17.86 14.85
C ASP A 103 0.01 17.58 13.57
N MET A 104 -0.05 16.33 13.11
CA MET A 104 -0.95 15.95 11.99
C MET A 104 -2.41 16.25 12.32
N LYS A 105 -2.88 15.88 13.51
CA LYS A 105 -4.24 16.11 13.98
C LYS A 105 -4.57 17.60 14.05
N ASP A 106 -3.68 18.42 14.60
CA ASP A 106 -3.86 19.87 14.75
C ASP A 106 -3.97 20.57 13.37
N HIS A 107 -3.35 19.97 12.35
CA HIS A 107 -3.48 20.41 10.96
C HIS A 107 -4.69 19.79 10.22
N GLY A 108 -5.52 19.01 10.91
CA GLY A 108 -6.71 18.38 10.32
C GLY A 108 -6.39 17.19 9.39
N ILE A 109 -5.22 16.57 9.55
CA ILE A 109 -4.80 15.40 8.77
C ILE A 109 -5.08 14.14 9.60
N GLN A 110 -5.92 13.26 9.09
CA GLN A 110 -6.23 11.98 9.70
C GLN A 110 -5.11 10.97 9.44
N VAL A 111 -4.77 10.16 10.45
CA VAL A 111 -3.77 9.08 10.29
C VAL A 111 -4.42 7.73 10.57
N THR A 112 -4.18 6.74 9.71
CA THR A 112 -4.61 5.35 9.89
C THR A 112 -3.43 4.41 9.66
N ILE A 113 -3.17 3.51 10.61
CA ILE A 113 -2.14 2.48 10.49
C ILE A 113 -2.69 1.28 9.71
N VAL A 114 -1.98 0.86 8.65
CA VAL A 114 -2.33 -0.31 7.83
C VAL A 114 -1.14 -1.25 7.79
N SER A 115 -1.18 -2.32 8.59
CA SER A 115 -0.05 -3.24 8.77
C SER A 115 -0.38 -4.67 8.35
N ASN A 116 0.61 -5.37 7.79
CA ASN A 116 0.54 -6.81 7.51
C ASN A 116 0.66 -7.67 8.77
N ASN A 117 1.04 -7.07 9.90
CA ASN A 117 1.23 -7.78 11.15
C ASN A 117 -0.10 -8.25 11.78
N ASN A 118 -0.01 -9.05 12.83
CA ASN A 118 -1.17 -9.60 13.53
C ASN A 118 -1.85 -8.53 14.41
N GLU A 119 -3.09 -8.84 14.82
CA GLU A 119 -3.92 -7.94 15.62
C GLU A 119 -3.25 -7.53 16.93
N LYS A 120 -2.69 -8.49 17.67
CA LYS A 120 -2.06 -8.24 18.97
C LYS A 120 -0.97 -7.18 18.88
N ARG A 121 -0.09 -7.26 17.86
CA ARG A 121 0.99 -6.29 17.63
C ARG A 121 0.46 -4.89 17.30
N VAL A 122 -0.45 -4.82 16.33
CA VAL A 122 -0.95 -3.53 15.85
C VAL A 122 -1.81 -2.84 16.90
N LYS A 123 -2.66 -3.60 17.59
CA LYS A 123 -3.52 -3.12 18.68
C LYS A 123 -2.72 -2.59 19.85
N LEU A 124 -1.71 -3.36 20.31
CA LEU A 124 -0.83 -2.96 21.42
C LEU A 124 -0.16 -1.60 21.19
N PHE A 125 0.21 -1.32 19.92
CA PHE A 125 0.81 -0.04 19.56
C PHE A 125 -0.22 1.08 19.41
N SER A 126 -1.32 0.81 18.72
CA SER A 126 -2.24 1.85 18.20
C SER A 126 -3.23 2.35 19.26
N GLU A 127 -3.69 1.46 20.17
CA GLU A 127 -4.68 1.84 21.19
C GLU A 127 -4.17 2.93 22.17
N PRO A 128 -2.94 2.85 22.72
CA PRO A 128 -2.46 3.87 23.63
C PRO A 128 -2.32 5.26 23.01
N VAL A 129 -2.12 5.34 21.69
CA VAL A 129 -2.00 6.61 20.94
C VAL A 129 -3.30 7.00 20.24
N HIS A 130 -4.36 6.22 20.41
CA HIS A 130 -5.69 6.46 19.82
C HIS A 130 -5.68 6.62 18.28
N ILE A 131 -4.80 5.91 17.60
CA ILE A 131 -4.72 5.92 16.13
C ILE A 131 -5.53 4.75 15.56
N PRO A 132 -6.47 5.00 14.62
CA PRO A 132 -7.18 3.95 13.89
C PRO A 132 -6.22 3.00 13.18
N PHE A 133 -6.56 1.71 13.12
CA PHE A 133 -5.68 0.72 12.51
C PHE A 133 -6.41 -0.40 11.76
N ILE A 134 -5.71 -0.99 10.80
CA ILE A 134 -6.10 -2.21 10.07
C ILE A 134 -4.93 -3.19 10.15
N TYR A 135 -5.16 -4.34 10.77
CA TYR A 135 -4.19 -5.43 10.86
C TYR A 135 -4.42 -6.51 9.79
N LYS A 136 -3.44 -7.41 9.58
CA LYS A 136 -3.51 -8.45 8.53
C LYS A 136 -3.94 -7.88 7.19
N ALA A 137 -3.43 -6.72 6.85
CA ALA A 137 -3.84 -5.90 5.70
C ALA A 137 -3.63 -6.61 4.34
N ARG A 138 -2.71 -7.57 4.28
CA ARG A 138 -2.32 -8.30 3.05
C ARG A 138 -1.84 -7.35 1.94
N LYS A 139 -1.10 -6.29 2.34
CA LYS A 139 -0.42 -5.44 1.34
C LYS A 139 0.50 -6.28 0.46
N PRO A 140 0.56 -6.06 -0.84
CA PRO A 140 0.09 -4.90 -1.62
C PRO A 140 -1.36 -4.98 -2.15
N MET A 141 -2.24 -5.81 -1.58
CA MET A 141 -3.65 -5.85 -1.99
C MET A 141 -4.38 -4.59 -1.56
N GLY A 142 -5.29 -4.07 -2.43
CA GLY A 142 -5.97 -2.77 -2.24
C GLY A 142 -7.05 -2.75 -1.18
N ARG A 143 -7.53 -3.90 -0.69
CA ARG A 143 -8.68 -3.96 0.22
C ARG A 143 -8.49 -3.12 1.50
N ALA A 144 -7.31 -3.21 2.13
CA ALA A 144 -7.02 -2.49 3.36
C ALA A 144 -6.86 -0.98 3.11
N PHE A 145 -6.22 -0.59 2.01
CA PHE A 145 -6.11 0.82 1.60
C PHE A 145 -7.49 1.44 1.35
N ASN A 146 -8.34 0.76 0.56
CA ASN A 146 -9.69 1.23 0.28
C ASN A 146 -10.55 1.31 1.55
N LYS A 147 -10.40 0.35 2.48
CA LYS A 147 -11.08 0.39 3.76
C LYS A 147 -10.62 1.60 4.59
N ALA A 148 -9.33 1.87 4.68
CA ALA A 148 -8.81 3.02 5.42
C ALA A 148 -9.36 4.35 4.85
N VAL A 149 -9.40 4.51 3.53
CA VAL A 149 -9.99 5.69 2.87
C VAL A 149 -11.48 5.83 3.20
N ALA A 150 -12.23 4.73 3.16
CA ALA A 150 -13.65 4.74 3.49
C ALA A 150 -13.90 5.06 4.98
N ASP A 151 -13.11 4.48 5.90
CA ASP A 151 -13.20 4.75 7.33
C ASP A 151 -12.87 6.22 7.67
N MET A 152 -11.93 6.84 6.94
CA MET A 152 -11.60 8.27 7.05
C MET A 152 -12.65 9.17 6.35
N GLN A 153 -13.57 8.62 5.56
CA GLN A 153 -14.55 9.36 4.76
C GLN A 153 -13.89 10.38 3.78
N LEU A 154 -12.74 10.00 3.25
CA LEU A 154 -11.96 10.82 2.32
C LEU A 154 -12.04 10.27 0.89
N LYS A 155 -11.56 11.06 -0.06
CA LYS A 155 -11.29 10.60 -1.41
C LYS A 155 -9.84 10.09 -1.49
N LYS A 156 -9.58 9.23 -2.45
CA LYS A 156 -8.25 8.62 -2.63
C LYS A 156 -7.16 9.66 -2.94
N GLU A 157 -7.51 10.65 -3.73
CA GLU A 157 -6.64 11.77 -4.11
C GLU A 157 -6.26 12.69 -2.94
N ASP A 158 -7.03 12.64 -1.85
CA ASP A 158 -6.75 13.40 -0.61
C ASP A 158 -5.89 12.60 0.38
N VAL A 159 -5.45 11.38 0.01
CA VAL A 159 -4.76 10.45 0.92
C VAL A 159 -3.40 10.05 0.36
N VAL A 160 -2.38 10.05 1.21
CA VAL A 160 -1.03 9.53 0.90
C VAL A 160 -0.77 8.21 1.62
N VAL A 161 0.05 7.35 1.00
CA VAL A 161 0.52 6.10 1.60
C VAL A 161 1.99 6.26 1.96
N ILE A 162 2.34 6.00 3.23
CA ILE A 162 3.70 6.07 3.75
C ILE A 162 4.13 4.68 4.23
N GLY A 163 5.30 4.25 3.82
CA GLY A 163 5.87 2.97 4.25
C GLY A 163 7.35 2.86 3.93
N ASP A 164 7.99 1.81 4.46
CA ASP A 164 9.42 1.55 4.30
C ASP A 164 9.72 0.44 3.28
N GLN A 165 8.68 -0.20 2.72
CA GLN A 165 8.83 -1.33 1.81
C GLN A 165 8.27 -1.05 0.40
N LEU A 166 9.12 -1.25 -0.63
CA LEU A 166 8.69 -1.15 -2.03
C LEU A 166 7.62 -2.16 -2.40
N MET A 167 7.75 -3.41 -1.90
CA MET A 167 6.92 -4.54 -2.33
C MET A 167 5.52 -4.53 -1.72
N THR A 168 5.31 -3.83 -0.62
CA THR A 168 4.04 -3.77 0.08
C THR A 168 3.39 -2.41 0.00
N ASP A 169 4.12 -1.36 0.35
CA ASP A 169 3.58 -0.01 0.51
C ASP A 169 3.58 0.76 -0.80
N VAL A 170 4.74 0.87 -1.45
CA VAL A 170 4.85 1.59 -2.73
C VAL A 170 4.10 0.86 -3.83
N LEU A 171 4.34 -0.46 -4.02
CA LEU A 171 3.61 -1.25 -5.00
C LEU A 171 2.10 -1.22 -4.74
N GLY A 172 1.69 -1.36 -3.47
CA GLY A 172 0.29 -1.31 -3.07
C GLY A 172 -0.32 0.06 -3.34
N GLY A 173 0.34 1.13 -2.91
CA GLY A 173 -0.11 2.51 -3.13
C GLY A 173 -0.22 2.85 -4.61
N ASN A 174 0.87 2.68 -5.38
CA ASN A 174 0.93 3.00 -6.80
C ASN A 174 -0.10 2.20 -7.62
N ARG A 175 -0.23 0.89 -7.33
CA ARG A 175 -1.20 0.02 -8.02
C ARG A 175 -2.64 0.49 -7.82
N HIS A 176 -2.93 1.09 -6.70
CA HIS A 176 -4.27 1.57 -6.35
C HIS A 176 -4.45 3.08 -6.52
N GLY A 177 -3.46 3.77 -7.11
CA GLY A 177 -3.54 5.18 -7.49
C GLY A 177 -3.44 6.15 -6.31
N PHE A 178 -2.71 5.77 -5.27
CA PHE A 178 -2.34 6.67 -4.17
C PHE A 178 -1.02 7.37 -4.47
N HIS A 179 -0.84 8.55 -3.91
CA HIS A 179 0.47 9.16 -3.78
C HIS A 179 1.28 8.42 -2.72
N THR A 180 2.51 8.03 -3.04
CA THR A 180 3.33 7.16 -2.20
C THR A 180 4.59 7.87 -1.71
N ILE A 181 4.87 7.75 -0.43
CA ILE A 181 6.07 8.28 0.23
C ILE A 181 6.85 7.11 0.82
N LEU A 182 8.05 6.86 0.31
CA LEU A 182 8.93 5.83 0.85
C LEU A 182 9.86 6.46 1.89
N VAL A 183 9.89 5.86 3.08
CA VAL A 183 10.80 6.26 4.16
C VAL A 183 11.96 5.27 4.30
N VAL A 184 13.07 5.74 4.85
CA VAL A 184 14.15 4.83 5.25
C VAL A 184 13.67 4.03 6.47
N PRO A 185 13.88 2.70 6.50
CA PRO A 185 13.51 1.89 7.64
C PRO A 185 14.14 2.40 8.93
N VAL A 186 13.36 2.44 10.02
CA VAL A 186 13.80 2.90 11.34
C VAL A 186 14.94 2.02 11.87
N ALA A 187 14.85 0.70 11.66
CA ALA A 187 15.90 -0.24 12.06
C ALA A 187 16.47 -0.99 10.86
N ALA A 188 17.78 -1.28 10.93
CA ALA A 188 18.47 -2.11 9.94
C ALA A 188 18.09 -3.60 10.03
N SER A 189 17.54 -4.04 11.17
CA SER A 189 17.09 -5.41 11.41
C SER A 189 15.63 -5.57 11.06
N ASP A 190 15.36 -6.52 10.20
CA ASP A 190 14.01 -6.90 9.81
C ASP A 190 13.63 -8.26 10.41
N GLY A 191 12.33 -8.51 10.63
CA GLY A 191 11.82 -9.83 10.88
C GLY A 191 12.16 -10.79 9.72
N PHE A 192 12.24 -12.08 10.01
CA PHE A 192 12.74 -13.11 9.09
C PHE A 192 12.12 -13.09 7.67
N PHE A 193 10.84 -12.79 7.55
CA PHE A 193 10.14 -12.72 6.25
C PHE A 193 10.49 -11.49 5.40
N THR A 194 11.02 -10.44 6.01
CA THR A 194 11.34 -9.20 5.31
C THR A 194 12.70 -9.27 4.59
N LYS A 195 13.61 -10.16 5.04
CA LYS A 195 14.97 -10.27 4.49
C LYS A 195 15.01 -10.60 2.99
N PHE A 196 14.13 -11.47 2.52
CA PHE A 196 14.07 -11.83 1.10
C PHE A 196 13.56 -10.66 0.24
N ASN A 197 12.51 -9.99 0.69
CA ASN A 197 11.97 -8.82 0.00
C ASN A 197 13.01 -7.70 -0.09
N ARG A 198 13.80 -7.47 0.96
CA ARG A 198 14.88 -6.46 1.00
C ARG A 198 15.97 -6.68 -0.05
N GLN A 199 16.27 -7.92 -0.43
CA GLN A 199 17.24 -8.17 -1.52
C GLN A 199 16.69 -7.73 -2.87
N ILE A 200 15.41 -8.02 -3.14
CA ILE A 200 14.75 -7.60 -4.36
C ILE A 200 14.62 -6.08 -4.39
N GLU A 201 14.20 -5.47 -3.30
CA GLU A 201 14.07 -4.02 -3.14
C GLU A 201 15.40 -3.29 -3.39
N ARG A 202 16.49 -3.77 -2.80
CA ARG A 202 17.85 -3.20 -3.05
C ARG A 202 18.24 -3.23 -4.52
N ARG A 203 17.88 -4.29 -5.25
CA ARG A 203 18.15 -4.40 -6.70
C ARG A 203 17.29 -3.40 -7.49
N ILE A 204 16.00 -3.26 -7.13
CA ILE A 204 15.08 -2.31 -7.77
C ILE A 204 15.54 -0.89 -7.51
N LEU A 205 15.76 -0.52 -6.25
CA LEU A 205 16.25 0.81 -5.85
C LEU A 205 17.60 1.14 -6.50
N GLY A 206 18.54 0.18 -6.52
CA GLY A 206 19.81 0.35 -7.20
C GLY A 206 19.66 0.56 -8.72
N SER A 207 18.67 -0.06 -9.35
CA SER A 207 18.36 0.17 -10.76
C SER A 207 17.76 1.57 -10.99
N LEU A 208 16.82 1.99 -10.14
CA LEU A 208 16.18 3.31 -10.21
C LEU A 208 17.20 4.43 -9.92
N LYS A 209 18.09 4.25 -8.93
CA LYS A 209 19.16 5.21 -8.61
C LYS A 209 20.15 5.37 -9.78
N ARG A 210 20.65 4.26 -10.36
CA ARG A 210 21.58 4.32 -11.51
C ARG A 210 20.99 5.04 -12.72
N LYS A 211 19.67 5.12 -12.83
CA LYS A 211 18.96 5.79 -13.92
C LYS A 211 18.53 7.22 -13.60
N GLY A 212 18.93 7.74 -12.43
CA GLY A 212 18.60 9.10 -12.01
C GLY A 212 17.14 9.31 -11.63
N HIS A 213 16.36 8.23 -11.42
CA HIS A 213 14.96 8.35 -11.02
C HIS A 213 14.77 8.58 -9.51
N ILE A 214 15.77 8.27 -8.71
CA ILE A 214 15.78 8.53 -7.27
C ILE A 214 17.03 9.37 -6.99
N GLN A 215 16.85 10.58 -6.53
CA GLN A 215 17.89 11.42 -5.95
C GLN A 215 17.64 11.46 -4.44
N TRP A 216 18.61 11.03 -3.66
CA TRP A 216 18.62 11.29 -2.23
C TRP A 216 19.01 12.76 -2.07
N GLU A 217 18.23 13.53 -1.35
CA GLU A 217 18.71 14.81 -0.86
C GLU A 217 19.79 14.49 0.18
N GLU A 218 21.04 14.58 -0.24
CA GLU A 218 22.20 14.61 0.67
C GLU A 218 22.22 16.02 1.27
N GLU A 219 21.81 16.16 2.53
CA GLU A 219 22.18 17.28 3.38
C GLU A 219 23.57 17.03 3.98
#